data_e2e93bd2ac101b084947890c05e6e344
#
_entry.id   e2e93bd2ac101b084947890c05e6e344
#
_cell.length_a   1.000
_cell.length_b   1.000
_cell.length_c   1.000
_cell.angle_alpha   90.00
_cell.angle_beta   90.00
_cell.angle_gamma   90.00
#
_symmetry.space_group_name_H-M   'P 1'
#
loop_
_entity.id
_entity.type
_entity.pdbx_description
1 polymer ?
#
loop_
_entity_poly.entity_id
_entity_poly.type
_entity_poly.pdbx_seq_one_letter_code
_entity_poly.pdbx_strand_id
1 'polypeptide(L)'
;TGRRVVVLVDEYDKPMLQTFDKPDLQEDFRKTLTAFYTVLKDADPYLQFVFITGVTKFAQMGIFSTLNQLNDISFDLEYNTLCGMTRTEIETVFVPELQELALQAETNYDEAIEQLTRQYDGYRFTPEKGFTPMFNPFSVLNALAKSRFGDYWFASGTPTFLVAVSYTH
;
A
#
# COMPACT_ATOMS: atom_id res chain seq x y z
N THR A 1 -10.35 -4.55 30.91
CA THR A 1 -11.01 -3.32 30.43
C THR A 1 -12.36 -3.57 29.77
N GLY A 2 -12.70 -4.80 29.42
CA GLY A 2 -13.94 -5.18 28.74
C GLY A 2 -14.09 -4.64 27.30
N ARG A 3 -13.04 -4.05 26.72
CA ARG A 3 -13.04 -3.55 25.34
C ARG A 3 -12.31 -4.53 24.43
N ARG A 4 -12.85 -4.74 23.22
CA ARG A 4 -12.19 -5.50 22.17
C ARG A 4 -11.05 -4.68 21.55
N VAL A 5 -10.07 -5.37 20.99
CA VAL A 5 -8.83 -4.78 20.46
C VAL A 5 -8.93 -4.66 18.94
N VAL A 6 -8.37 -3.57 18.41
CA VAL A 6 -8.07 -3.41 16.96
C VAL A 6 -6.62 -3.79 16.72
N VAL A 7 -6.36 -4.62 15.73
CA VAL A 7 -5.02 -5.02 15.31
C VAL A 7 -4.79 -4.56 13.87
N LEU A 8 -3.74 -3.77 13.68
CA LEU A 8 -3.30 -3.30 12.37
C LEU A 8 -1.89 -3.83 12.13
N VAL A 9 -1.69 -4.54 11.03
CA VAL A 9 -0.39 -5.09 10.61
C VAL A 9 -0.06 -4.55 9.24
N ASP A 10 1.00 -3.77 9.16
CA ASP A 10 1.51 -3.26 7.89
C ASP A 10 2.69 -4.10 7.42
N GLU A 11 2.80 -4.32 6.09
CA GLU A 11 3.88 -5.08 5.47
C GLU A 11 4.10 -6.48 6.10
N TYR A 12 3.03 -7.26 6.26
CA TYR A 12 3.08 -8.59 6.91
C TYR A 12 4.11 -9.55 6.30
N ASP A 13 4.42 -9.37 5.04
CA ASP A 13 5.30 -10.20 4.22
C ASP A 13 6.75 -9.69 4.16
N LYS A 14 7.03 -8.51 4.70
CA LYS A 14 8.36 -7.87 4.66
C LYS A 14 9.49 -8.75 5.19
N PRO A 15 9.37 -9.48 6.32
CA PRO A 15 10.42 -10.37 6.79
C PRO A 15 10.75 -11.48 5.78
N MET A 16 9.74 -11.99 5.08
CA MET A 16 9.90 -13.03 4.07
C MET A 16 10.56 -12.46 2.80
N LEU A 17 10.14 -11.27 2.37
CA LEU A 17 10.71 -10.60 1.20
C LEU A 17 12.18 -10.20 1.40
N GLN A 18 12.55 -9.79 2.61
CA GLN A 18 13.93 -9.41 2.94
C GLN A 18 14.89 -10.59 3.10
N THR A 19 14.38 -11.80 3.16
CA THR A 19 15.17 -13.04 3.39
C THR A 19 15.01 -14.07 2.29
N PHE A 20 14.49 -13.66 1.12
CA PHE A 20 14.22 -14.61 0.03
C PHE A 20 15.51 -15.32 -0.46
N ASP A 21 16.68 -14.70 -0.32
CA ASP A 21 18.01 -15.21 -0.66
C ASP A 21 18.67 -16.00 0.50
N LYS A 22 18.01 -16.14 1.67
CA LYS A 22 18.49 -16.78 2.90
C LYS A 22 17.50 -17.84 3.38
N PRO A 23 17.50 -19.05 2.79
CA PRO A 23 16.46 -20.06 3.02
C PRO A 23 16.25 -20.43 4.49
N ASP A 24 17.34 -20.61 5.24
CA ASP A 24 17.26 -20.99 6.67
C ASP A 24 16.57 -19.89 7.51
N LEU A 25 16.97 -18.62 7.28
CA LEU A 25 16.39 -17.48 7.98
C LEU A 25 14.94 -17.25 7.56
N GLN A 26 14.64 -17.46 6.29
CA GLN A 26 13.26 -17.37 5.76
C GLN A 26 12.36 -18.42 6.43
N GLU A 27 12.84 -19.64 6.59
CA GLU A 27 12.09 -20.71 7.29
C GLU A 27 11.83 -20.37 8.76
N ASP A 28 12.80 -19.78 9.47
CA ASP A 28 12.64 -19.35 10.85
C ASP A 28 11.62 -18.21 10.98
N PHE A 29 11.67 -17.24 10.06
CA PHE A 29 10.64 -16.19 10.00
C PHE A 29 9.26 -16.77 9.69
N ARG A 30 9.17 -17.71 8.75
CA ARG A 30 7.91 -18.37 8.41
C ARG A 30 7.29 -19.06 9.62
N LYS A 31 8.07 -19.81 10.40
CA LYS A 31 7.59 -20.45 11.65
C LYS A 31 7.12 -19.44 12.67
N THR A 32 7.89 -18.37 12.88
CA THR A 32 7.57 -17.30 13.84
C THR A 32 6.29 -16.58 13.45
N LEU A 33 6.14 -16.20 12.19
CA LEU A 33 4.94 -15.54 11.67
C LEU A 33 3.72 -16.45 11.72
N THR A 34 3.87 -17.73 11.38
CA THR A 34 2.79 -18.72 11.51
C THR A 34 2.30 -18.83 12.96
N ALA A 35 3.23 -18.91 13.92
CA ALA A 35 2.87 -18.95 15.33
C ALA A 35 2.15 -17.67 15.78
N PHE A 36 2.64 -16.50 15.40
CA PHE A 36 2.01 -15.21 15.70
C PHE A 36 0.58 -15.13 15.16
N TYR A 37 0.38 -15.46 13.89
CA TYR A 37 -0.95 -15.38 13.28
C TYR A 37 -1.91 -16.47 13.79
N THR A 38 -1.41 -17.62 14.24
CA THR A 38 -2.24 -18.62 14.93
C THR A 38 -2.78 -18.06 16.23
N VAL A 39 -1.95 -17.37 17.02
CA VAL A 39 -2.40 -16.70 18.26
C VAL A 39 -3.44 -15.61 17.94
N LEU A 40 -3.26 -14.88 16.86
CA LEU A 40 -4.24 -13.87 16.41
C LEU A 40 -5.61 -14.49 16.10
N LYS A 41 -5.63 -15.67 15.49
CA LYS A 41 -6.86 -16.44 15.26
C LYS A 41 -7.54 -16.85 16.56
N ASP A 42 -6.77 -17.39 17.50
CA ASP A 42 -7.29 -17.83 18.79
C ASP A 42 -7.82 -16.65 19.64
N ALA A 43 -7.32 -15.45 19.37
CA ALA A 43 -7.75 -14.22 20.01
C ALA A 43 -9.06 -13.62 19.43
N ASP A 44 -9.67 -14.22 18.41
CA ASP A 44 -10.85 -13.70 17.72
C ASP A 44 -11.98 -13.18 18.65
N PRO A 45 -12.33 -13.85 19.76
CA PRO A 45 -13.34 -13.35 20.69
C PRO A 45 -13.00 -11.99 21.34
N TYR A 46 -11.73 -11.63 21.36
CA TYR A 46 -11.21 -10.38 21.94
C TYR A 46 -10.94 -9.30 20.92
N LEU A 47 -11.06 -9.60 19.62
CA LEU A 47 -10.78 -8.69 18.54
C LEU A 47 -12.05 -7.96 18.09
N GLN A 48 -11.92 -6.67 17.83
CA GLN A 48 -12.95 -5.83 17.22
C GLN A 48 -12.76 -5.76 15.70
N PHE A 49 -11.51 -5.68 15.26
CA PHE A 49 -11.15 -5.54 13.87
C PHE A 49 -9.69 -5.94 13.68
N VAL A 50 -9.40 -6.59 12.56
CA VAL A 50 -8.05 -6.92 12.12
C VAL A 50 -7.88 -6.43 10.70
N PHE A 51 -6.85 -5.66 10.44
CA PHE A 51 -6.48 -5.21 9.10
C PHE A 51 -5.00 -5.49 8.84
N ILE A 52 -4.72 -6.18 7.74
CA ILE A 52 -3.37 -6.63 7.40
C ILE A 52 -3.06 -6.17 5.98
N THR A 53 -1.92 -5.52 5.78
CA THR A 53 -1.43 -5.11 4.46
C THR A 53 -0.13 -5.83 4.11
N GLY A 54 0.15 -5.96 2.81
CA GLY A 54 1.38 -6.52 2.29
C GLY A 54 1.47 -6.38 0.77
N VAL A 55 2.62 -6.73 0.21
CA VAL A 55 2.90 -6.63 -1.23
C VAL A 55 2.56 -7.93 -1.97
N THR A 56 2.68 -9.08 -1.29
CA THR A 56 2.42 -10.39 -1.86
C THR A 56 1.05 -10.93 -1.46
N LYS A 57 0.46 -11.77 -2.32
CA LYS A 57 -0.79 -12.44 -1.95
C LYS A 57 -0.59 -13.41 -0.79
N PHE A 58 -1.49 -13.37 0.15
CA PHE A 58 -1.60 -14.24 1.31
C PHE A 58 -1.39 -15.73 1.00
N ALA A 59 -2.06 -16.23 -0.05
CA ALA A 59 -2.02 -17.65 -0.43
C ALA A 59 -0.61 -18.13 -0.86
N GLN A 60 0.25 -17.23 -1.33
CA GLN A 60 1.57 -17.59 -1.85
C GLN A 60 2.64 -17.77 -0.77
N MET A 61 2.42 -17.20 0.41
CA MET A 61 3.43 -17.21 1.49
C MET A 61 3.39 -18.44 2.40
N GLY A 62 2.35 -19.29 2.28
CA GLY A 62 2.22 -20.51 3.10
C GLY A 62 2.07 -20.28 4.61
N ILE A 63 2.05 -19.01 5.06
CA ILE A 63 1.97 -18.61 6.48
C ILE A 63 0.54 -18.72 6.98
N PHE A 64 -0.43 -18.55 6.08
CA PHE A 64 -1.82 -18.29 6.42
C PHE A 64 -2.78 -19.44 6.13
N SER A 65 -2.28 -20.64 5.88
CA SER A 65 -3.13 -21.83 5.71
C SER A 65 -4.07 -22.09 6.90
N THR A 66 -3.76 -21.49 8.07
CA THR A 66 -4.55 -21.57 9.30
C THR A 66 -5.50 -20.37 9.51
N LEU A 67 -5.33 -19.27 8.77
CA LEU A 67 -6.12 -18.04 8.92
C LEU A 67 -7.26 -18.00 7.89
N ASN A 68 -8.31 -18.76 8.16
CA ASN A 68 -9.49 -18.81 7.29
C ASN A 68 -10.59 -17.78 7.69
N GLN A 69 -10.34 -16.95 8.71
CA GLN A 69 -11.28 -15.90 9.15
C GLN A 69 -11.05 -14.55 8.46
N LEU A 70 -9.92 -14.38 7.75
CA LEU A 70 -9.64 -13.14 7.03
C LEU A 70 -10.33 -13.13 5.67
N ASN A 71 -10.87 -11.98 5.28
CA ASN A 71 -11.36 -11.72 3.94
C ASN A 71 -10.27 -11.03 3.12
N ASP A 72 -9.86 -11.63 1.99
CA ASP A 72 -8.90 -11.03 1.07
C ASP A 72 -9.63 -10.05 0.15
N ILE A 73 -9.51 -8.77 0.45
CA ILE A 73 -10.12 -7.66 -0.30
C ILE A 73 -9.17 -7.02 -1.30
N SER A 74 -7.99 -7.59 -1.53
CA SER A 74 -6.89 -6.98 -2.30
C SER A 74 -7.29 -6.57 -3.72
N PHE A 75 -8.25 -7.27 -4.33
CA PHE A 75 -8.70 -7.01 -5.69
C PHE A 75 -10.19 -6.71 -5.80
N ASP A 76 -10.89 -6.58 -4.70
CA ASP A 76 -12.31 -6.25 -4.71
C ASP A 76 -12.52 -4.82 -5.18
N LEU A 77 -13.41 -4.62 -6.16
CA LEU A 77 -13.74 -3.31 -6.70
C LEU A 77 -14.27 -2.34 -5.63
N GLU A 78 -14.98 -2.87 -4.64
CA GLU A 78 -15.52 -2.09 -3.52
C GLU A 78 -14.44 -1.41 -2.70
N TYR A 79 -13.24 -2.01 -2.62
CA TYR A 79 -12.11 -1.53 -1.81
C TYR A 79 -10.95 -0.97 -2.64
N ASN A 80 -11.12 -0.83 -3.97
CA ASN A 80 -10.03 -0.46 -4.87
C ASN A 80 -9.45 0.94 -4.62
N THR A 81 -10.17 1.79 -3.89
CA THR A 81 -9.74 3.15 -3.53
C THR A 81 -9.18 3.27 -2.11
N LEU A 82 -9.14 2.16 -1.35
CA LEU A 82 -8.80 2.19 0.08
C LEU A 82 -7.37 2.66 0.36
N CYS A 83 -6.41 2.27 -0.48
CA CYS A 83 -4.98 2.52 -0.25
C CYS A 83 -4.39 3.59 -1.19
N GLY A 84 -5.22 4.36 -1.88
CA GLY A 84 -4.79 5.41 -2.80
C GLY A 84 -5.52 6.72 -2.56
N MET A 85 -5.32 7.68 -3.45
CA MET A 85 -6.07 8.92 -3.48
C MET A 85 -6.75 9.06 -4.84
N THR A 86 -8.04 9.37 -4.85
CA THR A 86 -8.77 9.67 -6.09
C THR A 86 -8.52 11.11 -6.51
N ARG A 87 -8.71 11.39 -7.80
CA ARG A 87 -8.65 12.76 -8.32
C ARG A 87 -9.64 13.68 -7.59
N THR A 88 -10.86 13.21 -7.36
CA THR A 88 -11.89 13.98 -6.65
C THR A 88 -11.49 14.34 -5.23
N GLU A 89 -10.86 13.41 -4.50
CA GLU A 89 -10.34 13.69 -3.15
C GLU A 89 -9.25 14.75 -3.18
N ILE A 90 -8.30 14.65 -4.12
CA ILE A 90 -7.22 15.64 -4.26
C ILE A 90 -7.80 17.02 -4.58
N GLU A 91 -8.68 17.13 -5.56
CA GLU A 91 -9.30 18.38 -5.98
C GLU A 91 -10.26 18.99 -4.94
N THR A 92 -10.71 18.19 -3.97
CA THR A 92 -11.64 18.64 -2.92
C THR A 92 -10.92 19.01 -1.63
N VAL A 93 -9.95 18.20 -1.25
CA VAL A 93 -9.27 18.32 0.08
C VAL A 93 -8.07 19.26 0.01
N PHE A 94 -7.32 19.26 -1.10
CA PHE A 94 -6.03 19.95 -1.21
C PHE A 94 -6.08 21.18 -2.13
N VAL A 95 -7.19 21.89 -2.18
CA VAL A 95 -7.36 23.09 -3.03
C VAL A 95 -6.27 24.14 -2.79
N PRO A 96 -5.95 24.56 -1.53
CA PRO A 96 -4.92 25.55 -1.27
C PRO A 96 -3.53 25.11 -1.74
N GLU A 97 -3.17 23.85 -1.48
CA GLU A 97 -1.88 23.27 -1.83
C GLU A 97 -1.72 23.12 -3.35
N LEU A 98 -2.81 22.80 -4.05
CA LEU A 98 -2.83 22.73 -5.52
C LEU A 98 -2.66 24.12 -6.14
N GLN A 99 -3.27 25.16 -5.56
CA GLN A 99 -3.10 26.54 -6.01
C GLN A 99 -1.67 27.00 -5.84
N GLU A 100 -1.05 26.68 -4.68
CA GLU A 100 0.37 26.99 -4.44
C GLU A 100 1.29 26.21 -5.37
N LEU A 101 1.02 24.92 -5.59
CA LEU A 101 1.78 24.10 -6.55
C LEU A 101 1.71 24.69 -7.97
N ALA A 102 0.53 25.12 -8.42
CA ALA A 102 0.34 25.73 -9.72
C ALA A 102 1.15 27.04 -9.83
N LEU A 103 1.11 27.88 -8.79
CA LEU A 103 1.86 29.12 -8.74
C LEU A 103 3.37 28.90 -8.84
N GLN A 104 3.90 27.96 -8.05
CA GLN A 104 5.33 27.65 -8.04
C GLN A 104 5.82 26.97 -9.32
N ALA A 105 4.92 26.24 -10.00
CA ALA A 105 5.18 25.62 -11.30
C ALA A 105 4.97 26.58 -12.49
N GLU A 106 4.63 27.85 -12.22
CA GLU A 106 4.33 28.87 -13.25
C GLU A 106 3.24 28.43 -14.23
N THR A 107 2.21 27.74 -13.72
CA THR A 107 1.11 27.19 -14.52
C THR A 107 -0.26 27.54 -13.90
N ASN A 108 -1.35 27.13 -14.53
CA ASN A 108 -2.68 27.29 -13.98
C ASN A 108 -3.11 26.00 -13.21
N TYR A 109 -4.22 26.13 -12.46
CA TYR A 109 -4.75 25.05 -11.62
C TYR A 109 -5.04 23.76 -12.41
N ASP A 110 -5.70 23.89 -13.56
CA ASP A 110 -6.08 22.73 -14.39
C ASP A 110 -4.84 22.02 -14.96
N GLU A 111 -3.85 22.77 -15.41
CA GLU A 111 -2.59 22.22 -15.89
C GLU A 111 -1.80 21.54 -14.76
N ALA A 112 -1.80 22.09 -13.55
CA ALA A 112 -1.17 21.47 -12.40
C ALA A 112 -1.82 20.11 -12.06
N ILE A 113 -3.15 20.01 -12.09
CA ILE A 113 -3.89 18.75 -11.92
C ILE A 113 -3.55 17.75 -13.02
N GLU A 114 -3.52 18.19 -14.28
CA GLU A 114 -3.15 17.30 -15.39
C GLU A 114 -1.69 16.82 -15.29
N GLN A 115 -0.80 17.65 -14.80
CA GLN A 115 0.58 17.25 -14.55
C GLN A 115 0.69 16.27 -13.38
N LEU A 116 -0.03 16.49 -12.28
CA LEU A 116 -0.16 15.51 -11.19
C LEU A 116 -0.64 14.15 -11.71
N THR A 117 -1.68 14.18 -12.55
CA THR A 117 -2.25 12.97 -13.17
C THR A 117 -1.19 12.24 -13.99
N ARG A 118 -0.48 12.93 -14.88
CA ARG A 118 0.56 12.31 -15.71
C ARG A 118 1.72 11.70 -14.89
N GLN A 119 2.07 12.30 -13.76
CA GLN A 119 3.25 11.88 -12.98
C GLN A 119 2.94 10.86 -11.90
N TYR A 120 1.75 10.93 -11.27
CA TYR A 120 1.48 10.18 -10.05
C TYR A 120 0.22 9.33 -10.09
N ASP A 121 -0.58 9.41 -11.16
CA ASP A 121 -1.72 8.52 -11.39
C ASP A 121 -1.27 7.23 -12.11
N GLY A 122 -2.14 6.22 -12.08
CA GLY A 122 -1.94 4.96 -12.79
C GLY A 122 -1.76 3.76 -11.88
N TYR A 123 -1.88 3.93 -10.58
CA TYR A 123 -1.94 2.80 -9.65
C TYR A 123 -3.25 2.04 -9.86
N ARG A 124 -3.14 0.72 -10.09
CA ARG A 124 -4.27 -0.19 -10.27
C ARG A 124 -4.18 -1.29 -9.25
N PHE A 125 -5.15 -1.35 -8.34
CA PHE A 125 -5.25 -2.41 -7.35
C PHE A 125 -6.05 -3.62 -7.83
N THR A 126 -6.78 -3.52 -8.93
CA THR A 126 -7.58 -4.61 -9.50
C THR A 126 -7.37 -4.71 -11.01
N PRO A 127 -7.35 -5.93 -11.58
CA PRO A 127 -7.34 -6.15 -13.02
C PRO A 127 -8.71 -5.96 -13.67
N GLU A 128 -9.78 -5.80 -12.88
CA GLU A 128 -11.15 -5.72 -13.38
C GLU A 128 -11.44 -4.41 -14.12
N LYS A 129 -12.40 -4.47 -15.06
CA LYS A 129 -12.90 -3.27 -15.77
C LYS A 129 -13.75 -2.44 -14.82
N GLY A 130 -13.63 -1.11 -14.88
CA GLY A 130 -14.40 -0.18 -14.04
C GLY A 130 -13.68 0.24 -12.76
N PHE A 131 -12.39 -0.07 -12.62
CA PHE A 131 -11.59 0.46 -11.52
C PHE A 131 -11.46 1.99 -11.63
N THR A 132 -11.33 2.63 -10.47
CA THR A 132 -10.95 4.04 -10.38
C THR A 132 -9.43 4.16 -10.38
N PRO A 133 -8.81 4.91 -11.31
CA PRO A 133 -7.38 5.20 -11.25
C PRO A 133 -7.04 5.91 -9.95
N MET A 134 -5.89 5.53 -9.36
CA MET A 134 -5.48 6.02 -8.06
C MET A 134 -4.12 6.69 -8.16
N PHE A 135 -4.02 7.83 -7.50
CA PHE A 135 -2.75 8.50 -7.29
C PHE A 135 -1.96 7.81 -6.16
N ASN A 136 -0.65 7.79 -6.32
CA ASN A 136 0.26 7.39 -5.24
C ASN A 136 0.25 8.47 -4.13
N PRO A 137 -0.25 8.16 -2.90
CA PRO A 137 -0.39 9.15 -1.85
C PRO A 137 0.95 9.78 -1.43
N PHE A 138 2.02 8.98 -1.35
CA PHE A 138 3.34 9.48 -0.98
C PHE A 138 3.85 10.53 -1.96
N SER A 139 3.73 10.28 -3.26
CA SER A 139 4.18 11.19 -4.30
C SER A 139 3.35 12.48 -4.32
N VAL A 140 2.01 12.35 -4.25
CA VAL A 140 1.12 13.51 -4.22
C VAL A 140 1.37 14.39 -2.99
N LEU A 141 1.39 13.79 -1.79
CA LEU A 141 1.61 14.56 -0.56
C LEU A 141 2.97 15.26 -0.53
N ASN A 142 4.02 14.64 -1.08
CA ASN A 142 5.32 15.30 -1.21
C ASN A 142 5.30 16.46 -2.23
N ALA A 143 4.63 16.29 -3.36
CA ALA A 143 4.50 17.35 -4.36
C ALA A 143 3.76 18.56 -3.79
N LEU A 144 2.64 18.32 -3.11
CA LEU A 144 1.83 19.35 -2.47
C LEU A 144 2.60 20.03 -1.32
N ALA A 145 3.19 19.26 -0.40
CA ALA A 145 3.91 19.81 0.75
C ALA A 145 5.16 20.61 0.36
N LYS A 146 5.79 20.29 -0.77
CA LYS A 146 6.99 20.99 -1.28
C LYS A 146 6.67 22.01 -2.37
N SER A 147 5.40 22.12 -2.75
CA SER A 147 4.92 22.94 -3.87
C SER A 147 5.76 22.76 -5.14
N ARG A 148 6.15 21.52 -5.42
CA ARG A 148 7.05 21.17 -6.54
C ARG A 148 6.82 19.76 -7.03
N PHE A 149 6.77 19.59 -8.34
CA PHE A 149 6.80 18.28 -8.98
C PHE A 149 8.18 17.60 -8.87
N GLY A 150 8.22 16.26 -8.77
CA GLY A 150 9.46 15.50 -8.66
C GLY A 150 9.24 13.99 -8.56
N ASP A 151 10.30 13.22 -8.74
CA ASP A 151 10.26 11.75 -8.71
C ASP A 151 10.36 11.19 -7.29
N TYR A 152 9.38 11.51 -6.46
CA TYR A 152 9.40 11.21 -5.02
C TYR A 152 9.40 9.72 -4.70
N TRP A 153 8.73 8.90 -5.49
CA TRP A 153 8.68 7.45 -5.28
C TRP A 153 10.07 6.81 -5.39
N PHE A 154 10.86 7.21 -6.38
CA PHE A 154 12.22 6.69 -6.58
C PHE A 154 13.19 7.14 -5.49
N ALA A 155 12.96 8.27 -4.86
CA ALA A 155 13.82 8.79 -3.80
C ALA A 155 13.68 8.05 -2.45
N SER A 156 12.56 7.35 -2.22
CA SER A 156 12.26 6.72 -0.92
C SER A 156 12.53 5.22 -0.84
N GLY A 157 12.79 4.55 -1.93
CA GLY A 157 13.08 3.12 -1.92
C GLY A 157 13.21 2.54 -3.32
N THR A 158 14.40 2.13 -3.71
CA THR A 158 14.51 1.05 -4.68
C THR A 158 13.98 -0.19 -3.95
N PRO A 159 12.84 -0.77 -4.33
CA PRO A 159 12.38 -1.99 -3.70
C PRO A 159 13.44 -3.05 -3.98
N THR A 160 14.19 -3.44 -2.98
CA THR A 160 15.26 -4.46 -3.07
C THR A 160 14.72 -5.74 -3.72
N PHE A 161 13.45 -6.00 -3.52
CA PHE A 161 12.67 -7.05 -4.16
C PHE A 161 12.59 -6.92 -5.69
N LEU A 162 12.31 -5.72 -6.26
CA LEU A 162 12.25 -5.53 -7.71
C LEU A 162 13.62 -5.67 -8.37
N VAL A 163 14.68 -5.25 -7.68
CA VAL A 163 16.07 -5.46 -8.11
C VAL A 163 16.37 -6.97 -8.15
N ALA A 164 15.99 -7.72 -7.13
CA ALA A 164 16.21 -9.15 -7.06
C ALA A 164 15.46 -9.92 -8.17
N VAL A 165 14.21 -9.56 -8.46
CA VAL A 165 13.42 -10.18 -9.53
C VAL A 165 13.98 -9.86 -10.92
N SER A 166 14.58 -8.68 -11.12
CA SER A 166 15.17 -8.30 -12.41
C SER A 166 16.47 -9.03 -12.74
N TYR A 167 17.17 -9.60 -11.74
CA TYR A 167 18.38 -10.42 -11.95
C TYR A 167 18.11 -11.91 -12.19
N THR A 168 16.86 -12.38 -12.08
CA THR A 168 16.48 -13.78 -12.25
C THR A 168 15.81 -14.09 -13.60
N HIS A 169 15.79 -13.11 -14.53
CA HIS A 169 15.29 -13.27 -15.91
C HIS A 169 16.35 -12.92 -16.95
#